data_3243765bee61933b49818003f3bf9b79
#
_entry.id   3243765bee61933b49818003f3bf9b79
#
_cell.length_a   1.000
_cell.length_b   1.000
_cell.length_c   1.000
_cell.angle_alpha   90.00
_cell.angle_beta   90.00
_cell.angle_gamma   90.00
#
_symmetry.space_group_name_H-M   'P 1'
#
loop_
_entity.id
_entity.type
_entity.pdbx_description
1 polymer ?
#
loop_
_entity_poly.entity_id
_entity_poly.type
_entity_poly.pdbx_seq_one_letter_code
_entity_poly.pdbx_strand_id
1 'polypeptide(L)'
;LRLDAAHALLDTSKPHLLAELSAAVDGLAALLGQPRTLVAESDLNDAVMITPRSEGGYGLDAQWDDDMHHALHALLTGERQGYYVDFGSLAALAKVYTSAFLHDGSYSTFRGRVHGRPVDRVRTPAHRFVAYLQDHDQVGNRALGDRLPEITPPRLLDVGAVLLLTSPFTPMLWMGEEWAAGTRWPFFSSHPEPHLAAAASSGRIEEFANYGWDTTEMLDPQDPLAFQAAKLNWSELSAAPHQNMLALYRRLIWLRHSEPDLQDVRLAAVAVDYDEAARWLVAHRGGLRIAANFDEAPQVVPGLAGEVLLATGEVKTADTGLSLDGQSAAVIRTR
;
A
#
# COMPACT_ATOMS: atom_id res chain seq x y z
N LEU A 1 13.09 -9.03 -9.83
CA LEU A 1 13.07 -10.06 -8.78
C LEU A 1 12.76 -9.40 -7.43
N ARG A 2 11.76 -9.91 -6.69
CA ARG A 2 11.52 -9.56 -5.29
C ARG A 2 12.34 -10.49 -4.39
N LEU A 3 12.99 -9.91 -3.41
CA LEU A 3 13.71 -10.61 -2.36
C LEU A 3 12.83 -10.62 -1.12
N ASP A 4 12.34 -11.80 -0.77
CA ASP A 4 11.49 -12.08 0.37
C ASP A 4 12.26 -11.89 1.68
N ALA A 5 11.63 -11.28 2.68
CA ALA A 5 12.19 -11.06 4.01
C ALA A 5 13.67 -10.65 3.99
N ALA A 6 14.05 -9.72 3.10
CA ALA A 6 15.45 -9.33 2.91
C ALA A 6 16.13 -8.83 4.20
N HIS A 7 15.35 -8.30 5.14
CA HIS A 7 15.80 -7.89 6.47
C HIS A 7 16.22 -9.06 7.37
N ALA A 8 15.77 -10.27 7.10
CA ALA A 8 16.13 -11.47 7.88
C ALA A 8 17.46 -12.09 7.42
N LEU A 9 18.05 -11.60 6.33
CA LEU A 9 19.37 -12.04 5.87
C LEU A 9 20.45 -11.42 6.78
N LEU A 10 20.88 -12.20 7.78
CA LEU A 10 21.93 -11.79 8.70
C LEU A 10 23.31 -11.97 8.05
N ASP A 11 23.89 -10.87 7.59
CA ASP A 11 25.22 -10.85 6.99
C ASP A 11 26.07 -9.72 7.60
N THR A 12 27.22 -10.09 8.14
CA THR A 12 28.20 -9.15 8.71
C THR A 12 29.39 -8.90 7.79
N SER A 13 29.37 -9.47 6.59
CA SER A 13 30.44 -9.30 5.61
C SER A 13 30.46 -7.87 5.04
N LYS A 14 31.58 -7.52 4.42
CA LYS A 14 31.75 -6.23 3.73
C LYS A 14 32.37 -6.50 2.37
N PRO A 15 31.62 -6.25 1.28
CA PRO A 15 30.25 -5.74 1.23
C PRO A 15 29.20 -6.76 1.75
N HIS A 16 28.03 -6.27 2.12
CA HIS A 16 26.88 -7.10 2.49
C HIS A 16 26.36 -7.90 1.28
N LEU A 17 25.86 -9.12 1.47
CA LEU A 17 25.32 -9.99 0.40
C LEU A 17 24.36 -9.26 -0.53
N LEU A 18 23.45 -8.45 0.01
CA LEU A 18 22.49 -7.69 -0.80
C LEU A 18 23.19 -6.66 -1.71
N ALA A 19 24.28 -6.06 -1.25
CA ALA A 19 25.06 -5.12 -2.05
C ALA A 19 25.86 -5.85 -3.15
N GLU A 20 26.39 -7.05 -2.87
CA GLU A 20 27.03 -7.88 -3.88
C GLU A 20 26.04 -8.36 -4.95
N LEU A 21 24.84 -8.80 -4.51
CA LEU A 21 23.77 -9.22 -5.40
C LEU A 21 23.31 -8.07 -6.33
N SER A 22 23.12 -6.88 -5.75
CA SER A 22 22.77 -5.68 -6.51
C SER A 22 23.85 -5.35 -7.57
N ALA A 23 25.14 -5.41 -7.20
CA ALA A 23 26.23 -5.17 -8.14
C ALA A 23 26.29 -6.22 -9.27
N ALA A 24 26.06 -7.49 -8.94
CA ALA A 24 26.02 -8.57 -9.93
C ALA A 24 24.86 -8.42 -10.91
N VAL A 25 23.67 -8.00 -10.41
CA VAL A 25 22.49 -7.76 -11.25
C VAL A 25 22.69 -6.55 -12.17
N ASP A 26 23.32 -5.47 -11.68
CA ASP A 26 23.69 -4.32 -12.52
C ASP A 26 24.66 -4.74 -13.65
N GLY A 27 25.66 -5.57 -13.33
CA GLY A 27 26.57 -6.14 -14.32
C GLY A 27 25.86 -7.00 -15.36
N LEU A 28 24.91 -7.82 -14.93
CA LEU A 28 24.10 -8.65 -15.83
C LEU A 28 23.19 -7.78 -16.73
N ALA A 29 22.56 -6.75 -16.16
CA ALA A 29 21.72 -5.82 -16.91
C ALA A 29 22.51 -5.09 -18.00
N ALA A 30 23.73 -4.65 -17.67
CA ALA A 30 24.65 -4.02 -18.62
C ALA A 30 25.08 -4.99 -19.73
N LEU A 31 25.40 -6.24 -19.39
CA LEU A 31 25.79 -7.26 -20.35
C LEU A 31 24.64 -7.60 -21.35
N LEU A 32 23.40 -7.65 -20.83
CA LEU A 32 22.23 -8.01 -21.63
C LEU A 32 21.63 -6.82 -22.39
N GLY A 33 22.03 -5.58 -22.06
CA GLY A 33 21.41 -4.37 -22.59
C GLY A 33 19.92 -4.22 -22.19
N GLN A 34 19.52 -4.84 -21.08
CA GLN A 34 18.14 -4.85 -20.60
C GLN A 34 18.12 -4.59 -19.11
N PRO A 35 17.24 -3.70 -18.61
CA PRO A 35 17.13 -3.44 -17.18
C PRO A 35 16.73 -4.73 -16.44
N ARG A 36 17.31 -4.91 -15.26
CA ARG A 36 16.96 -5.93 -14.28
C ARG A 36 16.82 -5.25 -12.94
N THR A 37 15.75 -5.51 -12.23
CA THR A 37 15.42 -4.85 -10.99
C THR A 37 15.41 -5.83 -9.83
N LEU A 38 15.93 -5.37 -8.69
CA LEU A 38 15.80 -6.03 -7.40
C LEU A 38 14.93 -5.20 -6.48
N VAL A 39 13.89 -5.80 -5.94
CA VAL A 39 12.94 -5.18 -5.01
C VAL A 39 13.02 -5.91 -3.68
N ALA A 40 13.32 -5.21 -2.59
CA ALA A 40 13.33 -5.80 -1.27
C ALA A 40 11.92 -5.79 -0.66
N GLU A 41 11.54 -6.86 0.00
CA GLU A 41 10.59 -6.80 1.09
C GLU A 41 11.35 -6.65 2.39
N SER A 42 10.99 -5.63 3.19
CA SER A 42 11.68 -5.35 4.44
C SER A 42 10.79 -4.57 5.39
N ASP A 43 10.64 -5.09 6.59
CA ASP A 43 9.88 -4.46 7.66
C ASP A 43 10.72 -3.55 8.57
N LEU A 44 11.96 -3.24 8.17
CA LEU A 44 12.88 -2.42 8.99
C LEU A 44 12.50 -0.94 9.04
N ASN A 45 11.70 -0.45 8.12
CA ASN A 45 11.48 1.00 7.92
C ASN A 45 12.84 1.74 7.82
N ASP A 46 13.73 1.22 6.98
CA ASP A 46 15.07 1.77 6.77
C ASP A 46 15.36 1.81 5.27
N ALA A 47 15.71 2.99 4.76
CA ALA A 47 16.06 3.18 3.36
C ALA A 47 17.44 2.58 2.97
N VAL A 48 18.15 1.91 3.88
CA VAL A 48 19.43 1.26 3.60
C VAL A 48 19.35 0.29 2.42
N MET A 49 18.20 -0.37 2.23
CA MET A 49 17.96 -1.30 1.12
C MET A 49 18.16 -0.63 -0.25
N ILE A 50 17.66 0.60 -0.39
CA ILE A 50 17.64 1.38 -1.64
C ILE A 50 18.67 2.50 -1.70
N THR A 51 19.37 2.75 -0.60
CA THR A 51 20.48 3.73 -0.57
C THR A 51 21.61 3.23 -1.48
N PRO A 52 22.24 4.12 -2.27
CA PRO A 52 23.35 3.73 -3.14
C PRO A 52 24.50 3.04 -2.40
N ARG A 53 25.13 2.04 -3.03
CA ARG A 53 26.28 1.33 -2.47
C ARG A 53 27.44 2.27 -2.12
N SER A 54 27.65 3.32 -2.94
CA SER A 54 28.67 4.36 -2.68
C SER A 54 28.41 5.16 -1.41
N GLU A 55 27.19 5.10 -0.87
CA GLU A 55 26.77 5.80 0.34
C GLU A 55 26.57 4.86 1.53
N GLY A 56 26.97 3.60 1.37
CA GLY A 56 26.92 2.59 2.43
C GLY A 56 25.59 1.81 2.49
N GLY A 57 24.69 2.00 1.51
CA GLY A 57 23.50 1.19 1.36
C GLY A 57 23.72 -0.07 0.52
N TYR A 58 22.64 -0.82 0.26
CA TYR A 58 22.69 -2.06 -0.51
C TYR A 58 22.45 -1.85 -2.01
N GLY A 59 21.92 -0.70 -2.40
CA GLY A 59 21.76 -0.31 -3.81
C GLY A 59 20.71 -1.10 -4.57
N LEU A 60 19.70 -1.67 -3.87
CA LEU A 60 18.54 -2.28 -4.52
C LEU A 60 17.70 -1.21 -5.22
N ASP A 61 16.91 -1.60 -6.21
CA ASP A 61 16.14 -0.66 -7.03
C ASP A 61 14.93 -0.09 -6.29
N ALA A 62 14.25 -0.92 -5.49
CA ALA A 62 13.09 -0.53 -4.71
C ALA A 62 12.94 -1.39 -3.45
N GLN A 63 12.09 -0.93 -2.53
CA GLN A 63 11.61 -1.71 -1.39
C GLN A 63 10.11 -1.53 -1.21
N TRP A 64 9.44 -2.55 -0.67
CA TRP A 64 8.03 -2.46 -0.29
C TRP A 64 7.87 -1.49 0.87
N ASP A 65 6.73 -0.81 0.88
CA ASP A 65 6.32 0.17 1.88
C ASP A 65 5.01 -0.28 2.54
N ASP A 66 5.15 -1.15 3.54
CA ASP A 66 4.03 -1.69 4.30
C ASP A 66 3.28 -0.59 5.05
N ASP A 67 3.97 0.48 5.47
CA ASP A 67 3.34 1.55 6.23
C ASP A 67 2.28 2.30 5.41
N MET A 68 2.44 2.39 4.08
CA MET A 68 1.40 2.96 3.20
C MET A 68 0.16 2.06 3.17
N HIS A 69 0.34 0.74 3.09
CA HIS A 69 -0.75 -0.21 3.24
C HIS A 69 -1.42 -0.07 4.62
N HIS A 70 -0.64 -0.09 5.69
CA HIS A 70 -1.16 -0.02 7.06
C HIS A 70 -1.96 1.26 7.29
N ALA A 71 -1.47 2.41 6.82
CA ALA A 71 -2.14 3.70 6.99
C ALA A 71 -3.46 3.76 6.22
N LEU A 72 -3.48 3.33 4.95
CA LEU A 72 -4.69 3.29 4.15
C LEU A 72 -5.68 2.26 4.69
N HIS A 73 -5.25 1.03 4.92
CA HIS A 73 -6.10 -0.04 5.44
C HIS A 73 -6.81 0.38 6.73
N ALA A 74 -6.05 0.88 7.70
CA ALA A 74 -6.59 1.30 8.99
C ALA A 74 -7.59 2.47 8.88
N LEU A 75 -7.43 3.38 7.89
CA LEU A 75 -8.39 4.46 7.63
C LEU A 75 -9.65 3.96 6.90
N LEU A 76 -9.50 3.03 5.95
CA LEU A 76 -10.60 2.54 5.12
C LEU A 76 -11.49 1.54 5.87
N THR A 77 -10.91 0.70 6.72
CA THR A 77 -11.63 -0.37 7.43
C THR A 77 -11.99 -0.04 8.88
N GLY A 78 -11.23 0.86 9.50
CA GLY A 78 -11.32 1.11 10.94
C GLY A 78 -10.56 0.10 11.80
N GLU A 79 -9.92 -0.93 11.22
CA GLU A 79 -9.17 -1.95 11.96
C GLU A 79 -7.95 -1.37 12.67
N ARG A 80 -7.68 -1.84 13.90
CA ARG A 80 -6.60 -1.37 14.79
C ARG A 80 -5.87 -2.51 15.50
N GLN A 81 -6.15 -3.76 15.18
CA GLN A 81 -5.48 -4.90 15.80
C GLN A 81 -4.13 -5.20 15.13
N GLY A 82 -3.25 -5.87 15.88
CA GLY A 82 -1.94 -6.29 15.38
C GLY A 82 -1.09 -5.10 14.93
N TYR A 83 -0.50 -5.19 13.76
CA TYR A 83 0.38 -4.16 13.20
C TYR A 83 -0.36 -2.86 12.79
N TYR A 84 -1.71 -2.84 12.78
CA TYR A 84 -2.49 -1.62 12.50
C TYR A 84 -2.67 -0.69 13.71
N VAL A 85 -2.25 -1.09 14.92
CA VAL A 85 -2.57 -0.39 16.18
C VAL A 85 -2.15 1.09 16.20
N ASP A 86 -1.00 1.42 15.61
CA ASP A 86 -0.44 2.77 15.59
C ASP A 86 -0.94 3.62 14.40
N PHE A 87 -1.67 3.00 13.47
CA PHE A 87 -2.19 3.63 12.25
C PHE A 87 -3.63 4.10 12.39
N GLY A 88 -4.17 4.78 11.35
CA GLY A 88 -5.59 5.11 11.22
C GLY A 88 -5.99 6.50 11.68
N SER A 89 -5.02 7.38 11.93
CA SER A 89 -5.23 8.83 11.91
C SER A 89 -4.85 9.40 10.55
N LEU A 90 -5.43 10.54 10.17
CA LEU A 90 -4.99 11.28 8.98
C LEU A 90 -3.56 11.78 9.14
N ALA A 91 -3.14 12.08 10.38
CA ALA A 91 -1.76 12.43 10.70
C ALA A 91 -0.79 11.29 10.33
N ALA A 92 -1.14 10.02 10.62
CA ALA A 92 -0.32 8.87 10.25
C ALA A 92 -0.22 8.73 8.73
N LEU A 93 -1.34 8.83 8.00
CA LEU A 93 -1.33 8.80 6.54
C LEU A 93 -0.54 9.97 5.95
N ALA A 94 -0.70 11.18 6.45
CA ALA A 94 0.05 12.36 6.01
C ALA A 94 1.57 12.18 6.19
N LYS A 95 2.00 11.59 7.32
CA LYS A 95 3.41 11.28 7.57
C LYS A 95 3.93 10.23 6.59
N VAL A 96 3.22 9.12 6.41
CA VAL A 96 3.61 8.07 5.47
C VAL A 96 3.67 8.61 4.03
N TYR A 97 2.65 9.35 3.63
CA TYR A 97 2.56 9.92 2.28
C TYR A 97 3.73 10.87 1.94
N THR A 98 4.30 11.52 2.96
CA THR A 98 5.40 12.48 2.80
C THR A 98 6.78 11.91 3.13
N SER A 99 6.86 10.79 3.86
CA SER A 99 8.13 10.29 4.42
C SER A 99 8.32 8.77 4.28
N ALA A 100 7.40 8.08 3.60
CA ALA A 100 7.28 6.63 3.44
C ALA A 100 6.94 5.91 4.76
N PHE A 101 7.61 6.22 5.87
CA PHE A 101 7.47 5.48 7.12
C PHE A 101 6.78 6.28 8.21
N LEU A 102 5.85 5.63 8.93
CA LEU A 102 5.29 6.13 10.17
C LEU A 102 6.31 6.04 11.30
N HIS A 103 6.90 4.84 11.46
CA HIS A 103 7.96 4.60 12.44
C HIS A 103 9.31 4.88 11.79
N ASP A 104 9.87 6.02 12.11
CA ASP A 104 11.15 6.52 11.58
C ASP A 104 12.14 6.85 12.71
N GLY A 105 12.14 6.03 13.76
CA GLY A 105 12.85 6.21 15.02
C GLY A 105 11.88 6.47 16.18
N SER A 106 10.59 6.33 15.96
CA SER A 106 9.54 6.40 16.98
C SER A 106 9.24 5.03 17.58
N TYR A 107 8.52 5.01 18.73
CA TYR A 107 8.09 3.78 19.35
C TYR A 107 6.96 3.13 18.55
N SER A 108 7.07 1.85 18.25
CA SER A 108 6.01 1.03 17.66
C SER A 108 5.34 0.21 18.75
N THR A 109 4.03 0.41 18.93
CA THR A 109 3.23 -0.32 19.92
C THR A 109 3.21 -1.81 19.60
N PHE A 110 3.03 -2.14 18.33
CA PHE A 110 3.03 -3.54 17.88
C PHE A 110 4.36 -4.25 18.13
N ARG A 111 5.50 -3.58 17.85
CA ARG A 111 6.83 -4.17 18.02
C ARG A 111 7.36 -4.05 19.46
N GLY A 112 6.73 -3.26 20.32
CA GLY A 112 7.16 -3.03 21.70
C GLY A 112 8.53 -2.36 21.82
N ARG A 113 8.99 -1.64 20.78
CA ARG A 113 10.32 -1.01 20.72
C ARG A 113 10.34 0.19 19.78
N VAL A 114 11.39 0.99 19.89
CA VAL A 114 11.71 2.00 18.86
C VAL A 114 12.03 1.30 17.54
N HIS A 115 11.46 1.81 16.44
CA HIS A 115 11.53 1.18 15.13
C HIS A 115 11.78 2.21 14.03
N GLY A 116 12.47 1.75 12.96
CA GLY A 116 12.72 2.51 11.75
C GLY A 116 13.79 3.59 11.87
N ARG A 117 13.99 4.29 10.76
CA ARG A 117 14.88 5.44 10.61
C ARG A 117 14.26 6.47 9.67
N PRO A 118 14.55 7.77 9.87
CA PRO A 118 14.09 8.81 8.96
C PRO A 118 14.64 8.60 7.54
N VAL A 119 13.75 8.81 6.56
CA VAL A 119 14.14 8.84 5.14
C VAL A 119 14.70 10.22 4.80
N ASP A 120 15.83 10.27 4.10
CA ASP A 120 16.30 11.51 3.48
C ASP A 120 15.40 11.84 2.28
N ARG A 121 14.42 12.69 2.50
CA ARG A 121 13.41 13.07 1.50
C ARG A 121 13.96 13.82 0.29
N VAL A 122 15.16 14.41 0.43
CA VAL A 122 15.81 15.16 -0.66
C VAL A 122 16.57 14.21 -1.60
N ARG A 123 17.21 13.18 -1.02
CA ARG A 123 18.09 12.27 -1.75
C ARG A 123 17.42 10.98 -2.18
N THR A 124 16.36 10.55 -1.47
CA THR A 124 15.65 9.30 -1.77
C THR A 124 14.46 9.56 -2.71
N PRO A 125 14.51 9.08 -3.95
CA PRO A 125 13.39 9.23 -4.87
C PRO A 125 12.18 8.39 -4.42
N ALA A 126 11.00 8.98 -4.43
CA ALA A 126 9.78 8.36 -3.94
C ALA A 126 9.41 7.05 -4.68
N HIS A 127 9.69 6.96 -5.98
CA HIS A 127 9.38 5.76 -6.77
C HIS A 127 10.15 4.50 -6.34
N ARG A 128 11.16 4.64 -5.48
CA ARG A 128 11.87 3.48 -4.89
C ARG A 128 11.10 2.80 -3.77
N PHE A 129 10.02 3.40 -3.29
CA PHE A 129 9.07 2.76 -2.39
C PHE A 129 7.91 2.18 -3.20
N VAL A 130 7.58 0.91 -2.98
CA VAL A 130 6.48 0.21 -3.63
C VAL A 130 5.31 0.16 -2.65
N ALA A 131 4.27 0.92 -2.94
CA ALA A 131 3.08 1.05 -2.11
C ALA A 131 1.90 0.26 -2.68
N TYR A 132 1.00 -0.19 -1.82
CA TYR A 132 -0.14 -1.02 -2.20
C TYR A 132 -1.30 -0.88 -1.21
N LEU A 133 -2.51 -1.21 -1.65
CA LEU A 133 -3.69 -1.35 -0.78
C LEU A 133 -3.80 -2.75 -0.21
N GLN A 134 -3.43 -3.74 -1.00
CA GLN A 134 -3.48 -5.15 -0.67
C GLN A 134 -2.28 -5.88 -1.28
N ASP A 135 -1.87 -6.97 -0.65
CA ASP A 135 -0.98 -7.94 -1.23
C ASP A 135 -1.34 -9.36 -0.74
N HIS A 136 -0.53 -10.35 -1.14
CA HIS A 136 -0.75 -11.75 -0.77
C HIS A 136 -0.61 -12.00 0.74
N ASP A 137 0.27 -11.23 1.40
CA ASP A 137 0.57 -11.42 2.83
C ASP A 137 -0.54 -10.87 3.72
N GLN A 138 -0.88 -9.58 3.60
CA GLN A 138 -1.89 -9.00 4.48
C GLN A 138 -3.28 -9.61 4.25
N VAL A 139 -3.63 -9.96 3.00
CA VAL A 139 -4.88 -10.69 2.73
C VAL A 139 -4.78 -12.14 3.23
N GLY A 140 -3.67 -12.84 2.95
CA GLY A 140 -3.44 -14.22 3.36
C GLY A 140 -3.25 -14.40 4.87
N ASN A 141 -2.91 -13.33 5.59
CA ASN A 141 -2.80 -13.29 7.05
C ASN A 141 -4.14 -12.94 7.75
N ARG A 142 -5.25 -12.97 7.04
CA ARG A 142 -6.60 -12.90 7.59
C ARG A 142 -7.19 -14.31 7.66
N ALA A 143 -7.92 -14.61 8.73
CA ALA A 143 -8.44 -15.96 8.99
C ALA A 143 -9.23 -16.55 7.80
N LEU A 144 -10.01 -15.71 7.11
CA LEU A 144 -10.82 -16.11 5.95
C LEU A 144 -10.21 -15.68 4.61
N GLY A 145 -9.09 -14.96 4.63
CA GLY A 145 -8.52 -14.38 3.41
C GLY A 145 -9.44 -13.35 2.75
N ASP A 146 -10.25 -12.66 3.54
CA ASP A 146 -11.20 -11.65 3.10
C ASP A 146 -10.47 -10.41 2.58
N ARG A 147 -10.94 -9.88 1.46
CA ARG A 147 -10.35 -8.73 0.76
C ARG A 147 -11.01 -7.42 1.19
N LEU A 148 -10.33 -6.30 0.90
CA LEU A 148 -10.88 -4.96 1.17
C LEU A 148 -12.34 -4.77 0.72
N PRO A 149 -12.81 -5.25 -0.45
CA PRO A 149 -14.22 -5.11 -0.85
C PRO A 149 -15.23 -5.75 0.10
N GLU A 150 -14.83 -6.74 0.91
CA GLU A 150 -15.71 -7.37 1.90
C GLU A 150 -15.78 -6.60 3.22
N ILE A 151 -14.74 -5.81 3.54
CA ILE A 151 -14.56 -5.19 4.86
C ILE A 151 -14.54 -3.65 4.82
N THR A 152 -14.75 -3.08 3.62
CA THR A 152 -14.67 -1.62 3.40
C THR A 152 -15.90 -1.15 2.64
N PRO A 153 -16.52 -0.03 3.02
CA PRO A 153 -17.57 0.60 2.22
C PRO A 153 -17.09 0.88 0.78
N PRO A 154 -17.90 0.60 -0.24
CA PRO A 154 -17.48 0.74 -1.64
C PRO A 154 -16.90 2.11 -1.99
N ARG A 155 -17.46 3.20 -1.44
CA ARG A 155 -16.97 4.56 -1.67
C ARG A 155 -15.57 4.78 -1.10
N LEU A 156 -15.23 4.16 0.03
CA LEU A 156 -13.89 4.25 0.59
C LEU A 156 -12.87 3.43 -0.21
N LEU A 157 -13.28 2.37 -0.92
CA LEU A 157 -12.39 1.69 -1.88
C LEU A 157 -11.97 2.64 -3.00
N ASP A 158 -12.90 3.45 -3.53
CA ASP A 158 -12.59 4.46 -4.52
C ASP A 158 -11.57 5.48 -3.99
N VAL A 159 -11.74 5.93 -2.72
CA VAL A 159 -10.78 6.83 -2.05
C VAL A 159 -9.40 6.18 -1.95
N GLY A 160 -9.33 4.91 -1.54
CA GLY A 160 -8.09 4.15 -1.47
C GLY A 160 -7.37 4.08 -2.82
N ALA A 161 -8.10 3.74 -3.89
CA ALA A 161 -7.57 3.66 -5.25
C ALA A 161 -7.02 5.02 -5.72
N VAL A 162 -7.74 6.12 -5.46
CA VAL A 162 -7.27 7.47 -5.80
C VAL A 162 -5.99 7.79 -5.05
N LEU A 163 -5.93 7.60 -3.74
CA LEU A 163 -4.76 7.91 -2.94
C LEU A 163 -3.55 7.05 -3.30
N LEU A 164 -3.72 5.75 -3.56
CA LEU A 164 -2.63 4.88 -3.98
C LEU A 164 -2.08 5.32 -5.34
N LEU A 165 -2.94 5.42 -6.37
CA LEU A 165 -2.50 5.66 -7.75
C LEU A 165 -2.03 7.09 -8.01
N THR A 166 -2.35 8.04 -7.13
CA THR A 166 -1.82 9.41 -7.17
C THR A 166 -0.68 9.66 -6.18
N SER A 167 -0.31 8.66 -5.38
CA SER A 167 0.80 8.75 -4.43
C SER A 167 2.14 9.01 -5.15
N PRO A 168 3.18 9.50 -4.44
CA PRO A 168 4.51 9.66 -5.02
C PRO A 168 5.22 8.32 -5.27
N PHE A 169 4.75 7.25 -4.67
CA PHE A 169 5.34 5.92 -4.67
C PHE A 169 5.03 5.13 -5.95
N THR A 170 5.73 4.04 -6.19
CA THR A 170 5.38 3.08 -7.23
C THR A 170 4.21 2.22 -6.75
N PRO A 171 3.02 2.32 -7.38
CA PRO A 171 1.89 1.52 -6.96
C PRO A 171 2.03 0.08 -7.42
N MET A 172 1.75 -0.85 -6.52
CA MET A 172 1.58 -2.27 -6.80
C MET A 172 0.11 -2.64 -6.61
N LEU A 173 -0.45 -3.39 -7.55
CA LEU A 173 -1.84 -3.84 -7.49
C LEU A 173 -1.87 -5.34 -7.19
N TRP A 174 -2.67 -5.72 -6.19
CA TRP A 174 -2.95 -7.12 -5.95
C TRP A 174 -3.94 -7.66 -6.97
N MET A 175 -3.72 -8.87 -7.47
CA MET A 175 -4.56 -9.48 -8.50
C MET A 175 -6.05 -9.39 -8.17
N GLY A 176 -6.84 -8.79 -9.06
CA GLY A 176 -8.28 -8.59 -8.90
C GLY A 176 -8.68 -7.34 -8.12
N GLU A 177 -7.72 -6.60 -7.55
CA GLU A 177 -7.98 -5.35 -6.85
C GLU A 177 -8.61 -4.31 -7.78
N GLU A 178 -8.14 -4.25 -9.02
CA GLU A 178 -8.55 -3.29 -10.03
C GLU A 178 -10.02 -3.41 -10.48
N TRP A 179 -10.70 -4.49 -10.09
CA TRP A 179 -12.16 -4.62 -10.26
C TRP A 179 -12.88 -4.98 -8.97
N ALA A 180 -12.22 -4.81 -7.82
CA ALA A 180 -12.78 -5.16 -6.52
C ALA A 180 -13.26 -6.63 -6.45
N ALA A 181 -12.39 -7.58 -6.83
CA ALA A 181 -12.71 -9.00 -6.81
C ALA A 181 -13.22 -9.45 -5.44
N GLY A 182 -14.33 -10.18 -5.41
CA GLY A 182 -14.90 -10.77 -4.21
C GLY A 182 -14.28 -12.13 -3.83
N THR A 183 -13.41 -12.67 -4.68
CA THR A 183 -12.75 -13.95 -4.40
C THR A 183 -11.77 -13.79 -3.25
N ARG A 184 -11.97 -14.52 -2.16
CA ARG A 184 -11.07 -14.55 -1.00
C ARG A 184 -9.71 -15.12 -1.36
N TRP A 185 -8.70 -14.78 -0.53
CA TRP A 185 -7.34 -15.28 -0.67
C TRP A 185 -6.87 -15.90 0.66
N PRO A 186 -7.40 -17.08 1.04
CA PRO A 186 -6.93 -17.78 2.24
C PRO A 186 -5.47 -18.22 2.05
N PHE A 187 -4.73 -18.29 3.14
CA PHE A 187 -3.40 -18.90 3.10
C PHE A 187 -3.54 -20.38 2.72
N PHE A 188 -2.71 -20.84 1.80
CA PHE A 188 -2.64 -22.25 1.42
C PHE A 188 -1.20 -22.68 1.18
N SER A 189 -0.92 -23.95 1.48
CA SER A 189 0.39 -24.55 1.27
C SER A 189 0.25 -26.04 0.90
N SER A 190 1.35 -26.64 0.48
CA SER A 190 1.38 -28.05 0.12
C SER A 190 2.71 -28.64 0.55
N HIS A 191 2.75 -29.23 1.75
CA HIS A 191 3.93 -29.92 2.27
C HIS A 191 3.76 -31.42 2.06
N PRO A 192 4.70 -32.08 1.35
CA PRO A 192 4.64 -33.52 1.13
C PRO A 192 4.91 -34.31 2.44
N GLU A 193 5.65 -33.72 3.39
CA GLU A 193 5.94 -34.34 4.67
C GLU A 193 4.75 -34.19 5.66
N PRO A 194 4.14 -35.30 6.13
CA PRO A 194 2.92 -35.20 6.95
C PRO A 194 3.09 -34.37 8.24
N HIS A 195 4.27 -34.41 8.87
CA HIS A 195 4.52 -33.66 10.09
C HIS A 195 4.62 -32.14 9.84
N LEU A 196 5.16 -31.72 8.70
CA LEU A 196 5.19 -30.31 8.30
C LEU A 196 3.80 -29.83 7.90
N ALA A 197 3.04 -30.65 7.17
CA ALA A 197 1.65 -30.33 6.83
C ALA A 197 0.80 -30.10 8.09
N ALA A 198 0.87 -31.03 9.05
CA ALA A 198 0.16 -30.89 10.32
C ALA A 198 0.61 -29.66 11.12
N ALA A 199 1.91 -29.37 11.16
CA ALA A 199 2.44 -28.21 11.85
C ALA A 199 2.00 -26.89 11.18
N ALA A 200 1.96 -26.83 9.85
CA ALA A 200 1.47 -25.66 9.11
C ALA A 200 -0.01 -25.38 9.40
N SER A 201 -0.85 -26.44 9.39
CA SER A 201 -2.28 -26.32 9.68
C SER A 201 -2.53 -25.86 11.11
N SER A 202 -1.95 -26.54 12.11
CA SER A 202 -2.16 -26.22 13.53
C SER A 202 -1.55 -24.85 13.89
N GLY A 203 -0.36 -24.55 13.38
CA GLY A 203 0.33 -23.28 13.66
C GLY A 203 -0.47 -22.08 13.14
N ARG A 204 -1.08 -22.19 11.95
CA ARG A 204 -1.89 -21.11 11.37
C ARG A 204 -3.18 -20.86 12.16
N ILE A 205 -3.86 -21.93 12.59
CA ILE A 205 -5.06 -21.81 13.43
C ILE A 205 -4.73 -21.15 14.78
N GLU A 206 -3.63 -21.57 15.41
CA GLU A 206 -3.19 -21.00 16.69
C GLU A 206 -2.77 -19.52 16.54
N GLU A 207 -2.04 -19.18 15.48
CA GLU A 207 -1.63 -17.80 15.16
C GLU A 207 -2.84 -16.88 15.05
N PHE A 208 -3.84 -17.25 14.26
CA PHE A 208 -5.03 -16.42 14.07
C PHE A 208 -5.91 -16.33 15.31
N ALA A 209 -6.03 -17.41 16.07
CA ALA A 209 -6.72 -17.38 17.37
C ALA A 209 -6.02 -16.40 18.35
N ASN A 210 -4.68 -16.36 18.35
CA ASN A 210 -3.91 -15.41 19.16
C ASN A 210 -4.09 -13.94 18.74
N TYR A 211 -4.40 -13.69 17.46
CA TYR A 211 -4.76 -12.35 16.99
C TYR A 211 -6.23 -11.98 17.22
N GLY A 212 -7.03 -12.91 17.80
CA GLY A 212 -8.44 -12.67 18.09
C GLY A 212 -9.38 -12.88 16.89
N TRP A 213 -8.92 -13.54 15.83
CA TRP A 213 -9.77 -13.92 14.71
C TRP A 213 -10.63 -15.14 15.04
N ASP A 214 -11.86 -15.16 14.48
CA ASP A 214 -12.68 -16.37 14.48
C ASP A 214 -12.10 -17.37 13.45
N THR A 215 -11.65 -18.53 13.94
CA THR A 215 -11.03 -19.56 13.12
C THR A 215 -11.97 -20.69 12.76
N THR A 216 -13.26 -20.62 13.15
CA THR A 216 -14.23 -21.72 12.95
C THR A 216 -14.55 -22.02 11.48
N GLU A 217 -14.47 -21.00 10.62
CA GLU A 217 -14.71 -21.12 9.18
C GLU A 217 -13.41 -21.16 8.34
N MET A 218 -12.25 -21.23 9.00
CA MET A 218 -10.98 -21.33 8.29
C MET A 218 -10.87 -22.62 7.49
N LEU A 219 -10.42 -22.49 6.24
CA LEU A 219 -10.00 -23.65 5.47
C LEU A 219 -8.65 -24.16 5.98
N ASP A 220 -8.46 -25.48 6.03
CA ASP A 220 -7.15 -26.05 6.29
C ASP A 220 -6.19 -25.62 5.17
N PRO A 221 -5.05 -24.98 5.50
CA PRO A 221 -4.07 -24.58 4.49
C PRO A 221 -3.56 -25.72 3.61
N GLN A 222 -3.60 -26.96 4.07
CA GLN A 222 -3.17 -28.13 3.30
C GLN A 222 -4.28 -28.74 2.46
N ASP A 223 -5.53 -28.30 2.63
CA ASP A 223 -6.65 -28.76 1.78
C ASP A 223 -6.56 -28.10 0.41
N PRO A 224 -6.56 -28.88 -0.69
CA PRO A 224 -6.63 -28.32 -2.05
C PRO A 224 -7.78 -27.35 -2.27
N LEU A 225 -8.86 -27.41 -1.47
CA LEU A 225 -9.97 -26.47 -1.53
C LEU A 225 -9.53 -25.03 -1.20
N ALA A 226 -8.54 -24.82 -0.31
CA ALA A 226 -8.02 -23.48 -0.02
C ALA A 226 -7.42 -22.84 -1.27
N PHE A 227 -6.62 -23.57 -2.03
CA PHE A 227 -6.10 -23.09 -3.33
C PHE A 227 -7.21 -22.88 -4.36
N GLN A 228 -8.20 -23.79 -4.44
CA GLN A 228 -9.28 -23.62 -5.40
C GLN A 228 -10.16 -22.40 -5.09
N ALA A 229 -10.40 -22.13 -3.80
CA ALA A 229 -11.14 -20.95 -3.35
C ALA A 229 -10.42 -19.62 -3.66
N ALA A 230 -9.08 -19.65 -3.78
CA ALA A 230 -8.27 -18.47 -4.08
C ALA A 230 -8.28 -18.08 -5.57
N LYS A 231 -8.84 -18.88 -6.46
CA LYS A 231 -8.87 -18.61 -7.91
C LYS A 231 -9.89 -17.51 -8.23
N LEU A 232 -9.41 -16.44 -8.86
CA LEU A 232 -10.25 -15.31 -9.24
C LEU A 232 -11.46 -15.73 -10.10
N ASN A 233 -12.63 -15.19 -9.77
CA ASN A 233 -13.84 -15.34 -10.56
C ASN A 233 -13.89 -14.24 -11.63
N TRP A 234 -13.36 -14.51 -12.81
CA TRP A 234 -13.34 -13.55 -13.93
C TRP A 234 -14.72 -13.16 -14.46
N SER A 235 -15.78 -13.89 -14.11
CA SER A 235 -17.14 -13.56 -14.53
C SER A 235 -17.68 -12.29 -13.83
N GLU A 236 -17.10 -11.91 -12.68
CA GLU A 236 -17.44 -10.68 -11.96
C GLU A 236 -17.30 -9.44 -12.84
N LEU A 237 -16.34 -9.43 -13.77
CA LEU A 237 -16.10 -8.34 -14.70
C LEU A 237 -17.32 -7.95 -15.55
N SER A 238 -18.33 -8.81 -15.65
CA SER A 238 -19.58 -8.50 -16.36
C SER A 238 -20.57 -7.69 -15.52
N ALA A 239 -20.39 -7.62 -14.20
CA ALA A 239 -21.30 -6.91 -13.30
C ALA A 239 -20.89 -5.44 -13.11
N ALA A 240 -21.90 -4.55 -13.02
CA ALA A 240 -21.69 -3.11 -12.99
C ALA A 240 -20.74 -2.62 -11.87
N PRO A 241 -20.78 -3.08 -10.60
CA PRO A 241 -19.85 -2.63 -9.57
C PRO A 241 -18.38 -2.87 -9.95
N HIS A 242 -18.07 -4.04 -10.48
CA HIS A 242 -16.72 -4.42 -10.89
C HIS A 242 -16.26 -3.64 -12.14
N GLN A 243 -17.18 -3.41 -13.09
CA GLN A 243 -16.89 -2.56 -14.26
C GLN A 243 -16.58 -1.12 -13.87
N ASN A 244 -17.30 -0.56 -12.89
CA ASN A 244 -17.09 0.80 -12.42
C ASN A 244 -15.71 0.94 -11.77
N MET A 245 -15.33 0.01 -10.90
CA MET A 245 -14.02 0.01 -10.26
C MET A 245 -12.91 -0.13 -11.31
N LEU A 246 -13.04 -1.05 -12.26
CA LEU A 246 -12.06 -1.21 -13.33
C LEU A 246 -11.93 0.07 -14.19
N ALA A 247 -13.05 0.74 -14.45
CA ALA A 247 -13.04 2.02 -15.17
C ALA A 247 -12.32 3.11 -14.37
N LEU A 248 -12.50 3.16 -13.05
CA LEU A 248 -11.79 4.08 -12.16
C LEU A 248 -10.27 3.83 -12.20
N TYR A 249 -9.83 2.58 -12.04
CA TYR A 249 -8.40 2.21 -12.11
C TYR A 249 -7.79 2.59 -13.46
N ARG A 250 -8.48 2.33 -14.58
CA ARG A 250 -8.02 2.73 -15.92
C ARG A 250 -7.84 4.23 -16.05
N ARG A 251 -8.80 5.02 -15.53
CA ARG A 251 -8.70 6.49 -15.54
C ARG A 251 -7.57 7.00 -14.67
N LEU A 252 -7.37 6.42 -13.48
CA LEU A 252 -6.29 6.79 -12.57
C LEU A 252 -4.91 6.46 -13.14
N ILE A 253 -4.74 5.28 -13.74
CA ILE A 253 -3.51 4.88 -14.43
C ILE A 253 -3.24 5.83 -15.60
N TRP A 254 -4.25 6.14 -16.41
CA TRP A 254 -4.10 7.10 -17.49
C TRP A 254 -3.70 8.48 -16.96
N LEU A 255 -4.37 8.97 -15.91
CA LEU A 255 -4.06 10.25 -15.28
C LEU A 255 -2.62 10.28 -14.77
N ARG A 256 -2.17 9.22 -14.09
CA ARG A 256 -0.80 9.10 -13.61
C ARG A 256 0.23 9.20 -14.72
N HIS A 257 -0.06 8.66 -15.91
CA HIS A 257 0.84 8.74 -17.06
C HIS A 257 0.74 10.07 -17.81
N SER A 258 -0.41 10.74 -17.81
CA SER A 258 -0.62 11.99 -18.54
C SER A 258 -0.25 13.25 -17.76
N GLU A 259 -0.25 13.19 -16.42
CA GLU A 259 0.03 14.33 -15.55
C GLU A 259 1.50 14.32 -15.08
N PRO A 260 2.34 15.25 -15.54
CA PRO A 260 3.75 15.31 -15.15
C PRO A 260 3.95 15.42 -13.62
N ASP A 261 3.05 16.13 -12.94
CA ASP A 261 3.11 16.32 -11.49
C ASP A 261 2.93 15.01 -10.72
N LEU A 262 2.19 14.02 -11.26
CA LEU A 262 2.05 12.69 -10.67
C LEU A 262 3.28 11.81 -10.93
N GLN A 263 4.12 12.16 -11.91
CA GLN A 263 5.37 11.48 -12.22
C GLN A 263 6.58 12.07 -11.47
N ASP A 264 6.38 13.17 -10.74
CA ASP A 264 7.46 13.77 -9.94
C ASP A 264 7.90 12.82 -8.81
N VAL A 265 9.14 12.39 -8.89
CA VAL A 265 9.73 11.41 -7.95
C VAL A 265 10.34 12.06 -6.70
N ARG A 266 10.33 13.40 -6.58
CA ARG A 266 10.92 14.14 -5.47
C ARG A 266 10.04 14.03 -4.23
N LEU A 267 10.41 13.18 -3.29
CA LEU A 267 9.67 13.02 -2.04
C LEU A 267 9.58 14.34 -1.25
N ALA A 268 10.62 15.16 -1.29
CA ALA A 268 10.64 16.47 -0.64
C ALA A 268 9.63 17.49 -1.21
N ALA A 269 9.11 17.26 -2.43
CA ALA A 269 8.12 18.13 -3.06
C ALA A 269 6.67 17.77 -2.66
N VAL A 270 6.48 16.70 -1.92
CA VAL A 270 5.16 16.25 -1.45
C VAL A 270 4.84 16.93 -0.12
N ALA A 271 3.65 17.52 -0.03
CA ALA A 271 3.07 18.03 1.22
C ALA A 271 1.66 17.49 1.40
N VAL A 272 1.18 17.48 2.61
CA VAL A 272 -0.19 17.02 2.94
C VAL A 272 -0.77 17.93 4.00
N ASP A 273 -1.96 18.46 3.73
CA ASP A 273 -2.81 19.13 4.69
C ASP A 273 -3.96 18.20 5.08
N TYR A 274 -4.42 18.27 6.30
CA TYR A 274 -5.55 17.48 6.79
C TYR A 274 -6.27 18.16 7.95
N ASP A 275 -7.51 17.78 8.15
CA ASP A 275 -8.29 18.08 9.34
C ASP A 275 -8.82 16.76 9.93
N GLU A 276 -8.31 16.40 11.10
CA GLU A 276 -8.66 15.16 11.77
C GLU A 276 -10.15 15.14 12.22
N ALA A 277 -10.68 16.30 12.61
CA ALA A 277 -12.07 16.42 13.09
C ALA A 277 -13.07 16.40 11.92
N ALA A 278 -12.76 17.08 10.81
CA ALA A 278 -13.57 17.09 9.59
C ALA A 278 -13.26 15.91 8.67
N ARG A 279 -12.26 15.08 9.01
CA ARG A 279 -11.86 13.85 8.31
C ARG A 279 -11.56 14.03 6.82
N TRP A 280 -10.96 15.17 6.44
CA TRP A 280 -10.44 15.36 5.07
C TRP A 280 -8.92 15.47 5.03
N LEU A 281 -8.36 15.11 3.89
CA LEU A 281 -6.94 15.20 3.60
C LEU A 281 -6.73 15.74 2.20
N VAL A 282 -5.70 16.56 1.99
CA VAL A 282 -5.26 17.05 0.67
C VAL A 282 -3.78 16.81 0.50
N ALA A 283 -3.40 15.95 -0.43
CA ALA A 283 -2.02 15.79 -0.83
C ALA A 283 -1.67 16.75 -1.98
N HIS A 284 -0.52 17.40 -1.87
CA HIS A 284 0.01 18.34 -2.85
C HIS A 284 1.03 17.64 -3.74
N ARG A 285 0.77 17.63 -5.03
CA ARG A 285 1.66 17.09 -6.06
C ARG A 285 1.84 18.13 -7.16
N GLY A 286 2.87 18.99 -7.04
CA GLY A 286 3.05 20.11 -7.96
C GLY A 286 1.82 21.04 -8.02
N GLY A 287 1.25 21.23 -9.21
CA GLY A 287 0.00 21.95 -9.43
C GLY A 287 -1.26 21.15 -9.17
N LEU A 288 -1.14 19.89 -8.71
CA LEU A 288 -2.29 19.06 -8.38
C LEU A 288 -2.58 19.03 -6.89
N ARG A 289 -3.87 18.90 -6.56
CA ARG A 289 -4.39 18.65 -5.22
C ARG A 289 -5.21 17.37 -5.26
N ILE A 290 -4.80 16.40 -4.48
CA ILE A 290 -5.51 15.13 -4.31
C ILE A 290 -6.26 15.25 -2.99
N ALA A 291 -7.57 15.54 -3.06
CA ALA A 291 -8.41 15.73 -1.90
C ALA A 291 -9.23 14.47 -1.63
N ALA A 292 -9.29 14.06 -0.37
CA ALA A 292 -10.05 12.91 0.09
C ALA A 292 -10.90 13.29 1.29
N ASN A 293 -12.17 12.92 1.27
CA ASN A 293 -13.10 13.00 2.37
C ASN A 293 -13.39 11.59 2.89
N PHE A 294 -13.02 11.30 4.13
CA PHE A 294 -13.26 10.00 4.79
C PHE A 294 -14.53 9.99 5.65
N ASP A 295 -15.20 11.14 5.83
CA ASP A 295 -16.46 11.24 6.53
C ASP A 295 -17.63 10.77 5.64
N GLU A 296 -18.70 10.26 6.24
CA GLU A 296 -19.93 9.89 5.51
C GLU A 296 -20.69 11.14 5.00
N ALA A 297 -20.54 12.26 5.68
CA ALA A 297 -21.14 13.54 5.29
C ALA A 297 -20.25 14.32 4.32
N PRO A 298 -20.82 15.15 3.45
CA PRO A 298 -20.04 16.08 2.64
C PRO A 298 -19.21 17.02 3.50
N GLN A 299 -17.96 17.26 3.11
CA GLN A 299 -17.03 18.16 3.79
C GLN A 299 -16.53 19.27 2.89
N VAL A 300 -16.44 20.48 3.42
CA VAL A 300 -15.83 21.61 2.74
C VAL A 300 -14.33 21.63 3.05
N VAL A 301 -13.51 21.57 2.00
CA VAL A 301 -12.06 21.72 2.12
C VAL A 301 -11.70 23.19 1.88
N PRO A 302 -11.29 23.92 2.92
CA PRO A 302 -11.02 25.35 2.79
C PRO A 302 -9.84 25.65 1.85
N GLY A 303 -9.95 26.71 1.07
CA GLY A 303 -8.90 27.16 0.15
C GLY A 303 -8.69 26.27 -1.07
N LEU A 304 -9.38 25.13 -1.17
CA LEU A 304 -9.30 24.25 -2.33
C LEU A 304 -10.07 24.87 -3.51
N ALA A 305 -9.41 25.04 -4.63
CA ALA A 305 -9.99 25.58 -5.87
C ALA A 305 -9.23 25.06 -7.09
N GLY A 306 -9.92 24.93 -8.22
CA GLY A 306 -9.30 24.52 -9.48
C GLY A 306 -10.23 23.75 -10.40
N GLU A 307 -9.65 23.16 -11.43
CA GLU A 307 -10.33 22.27 -12.38
C GLU A 307 -10.34 20.84 -11.83
N VAL A 308 -11.50 20.21 -11.76
CA VAL A 308 -11.65 18.82 -11.35
C VAL A 308 -11.31 17.91 -12.52
N LEU A 309 -10.19 17.17 -12.43
CA LEU A 309 -9.74 16.22 -13.45
C LEU A 309 -10.40 14.86 -13.29
N LEU A 310 -10.62 14.46 -12.02
CA LEU A 310 -11.27 13.21 -11.64
C LEU A 310 -11.97 13.41 -10.29
N ALA A 311 -13.14 12.82 -10.12
CA ALA A 311 -13.81 12.72 -8.84
C ALA A 311 -14.56 11.39 -8.74
N THR A 312 -14.66 10.83 -7.53
CA THR A 312 -15.41 9.61 -7.22
C THR A 312 -16.80 9.91 -6.65
N GLY A 313 -17.07 11.17 -6.32
CA GLY A 313 -18.34 11.70 -5.85
C GLY A 313 -18.59 13.10 -6.41
N GLU A 314 -19.67 13.73 -5.99
CA GLU A 314 -19.98 15.10 -6.42
C GLU A 314 -19.01 16.10 -5.76
N VAL A 315 -18.52 17.06 -6.55
CA VAL A 315 -17.69 18.18 -6.09
C VAL A 315 -18.42 19.48 -6.39
N LYS A 316 -18.65 20.30 -5.36
CA LYS A 316 -19.37 21.58 -5.46
C LYS A 316 -18.49 22.74 -5.01
N THR A 317 -18.67 23.89 -5.62
CA THR A 317 -18.09 25.14 -5.10
C THR A 317 -18.82 25.53 -3.82
N ALA A 318 -18.05 25.88 -2.78
CA ALA A 318 -18.53 26.42 -1.52
C ALA A 318 -17.89 27.80 -1.27
N ASP A 319 -18.40 28.54 -0.29
CA ASP A 319 -17.94 29.92 -0.01
C ASP A 319 -16.45 30.01 0.32
N THR A 320 -15.89 28.97 0.97
CA THR A 320 -14.50 28.95 1.42
C THR A 320 -13.59 27.96 0.67
N GLY A 321 -14.12 27.22 -0.33
CA GLY A 321 -13.36 26.19 -1.04
C GLY A 321 -14.21 25.28 -1.90
N LEU A 322 -13.87 23.99 -1.93
CA LEU A 322 -14.67 22.94 -2.58
C LEU A 322 -15.27 22.01 -1.53
N SER A 323 -16.54 21.66 -1.72
CA SER A 323 -17.22 20.61 -0.96
C SER A 323 -17.08 19.28 -1.72
N LEU A 324 -16.55 18.27 -1.04
CA LEU A 324 -16.50 16.89 -1.52
C LEU A 324 -17.67 16.11 -0.88
N ASP A 325 -18.31 15.29 -1.68
CA ASP A 325 -19.34 14.33 -1.19
C ASP A 325 -18.76 13.42 -0.10
N GLY A 326 -19.63 12.78 0.69
CA GLY A 326 -19.20 11.83 1.72
C GLY A 326 -18.44 10.64 1.13
N GLN A 327 -17.36 10.23 1.78
CA GLN A 327 -16.50 9.12 1.36
C GLN A 327 -16.13 9.21 -0.12
N SER A 328 -15.49 10.31 -0.50
CA SER A 328 -15.10 10.56 -1.88
C SER A 328 -13.71 11.19 -1.98
N ALA A 329 -13.15 11.12 -3.18
CA ALA A 329 -11.89 11.75 -3.50
C ALA A 329 -11.94 12.47 -4.85
N ALA A 330 -11.11 13.50 -4.99
CA ALA A 330 -10.99 14.26 -6.23
C ALA A 330 -9.52 14.62 -6.50
N VAL A 331 -9.17 14.61 -7.79
CA VAL A 331 -7.90 15.16 -8.30
C VAL A 331 -8.22 16.50 -8.97
N ILE A 332 -7.59 17.55 -8.49
CA ILE A 332 -7.89 18.95 -8.85
C ILE A 332 -6.61 19.61 -9.32
N ARG A 333 -6.66 20.26 -10.50
CA ARG A 333 -5.58 21.10 -10.98
C ARG A 333 -5.80 22.54 -10.50
N THR A 334 -4.87 23.03 -9.70
CA THR A 334 -4.88 24.45 -9.28
C THR A 334 -4.42 25.35 -10.42
N ARG A 335 -4.93 26.57 -10.45
CA ARG A 335 -4.54 27.59 -11.44
C ARG A 335 -3.22 28.25 -11.09
#